data_c33f75b4dace537f33ead4e2d56b61e4
#
_entry.id   c33f75b4dace537f33ead4e2d56b61e4
#
_cell.length_a   1.000
_cell.length_b   1.000
_cell.length_c   1.000
_cell.angle_alpha   90.00
_cell.angle_beta   90.00
_cell.angle_gamma   90.00
#
_symmetry.space_group_name_H-M   'P 1'
#
loop_
_entity.id
_entity.type
_entity.pdbx_description
1 polymer ?
#
loop_
_entity_poly.entity_id
_entity_poly.type
_entity_poly.pdbx_seq_one_letter_code
_entity_poly.pdbx_strand_id
1 'polypeptide(L)'
;MPCCLCFSDAPLNENELKGQRAEAIGRYVSNVNTFQTKMVDVPCSCATLPCCLISAWPYISPCAQVHMRHRVLNHVSPGSGWKHYQCCQGYCPVCCFKPSDTPHTFPRTCMYLEACCCPGLAASANRFVIMDKYGLMPDPCDNRIIRMNNCLLLARCICDIAAIFDKNLRHAAQILDCLSEVLFWSTLGCMTAQTYAEVQFREQAASAVVYQPMPADSDYGSYEAPKAPSAPAAE
;
A
#
# COMPACT_ATOMS: atom_id res chain seq x y z
N MET A 1 14.00 14.50 11.54
CA MET A 1 12.94 15.34 10.94
C MET A 1 11.99 15.77 12.06
N PRO A 2 11.98 17.06 12.46
CA PRO A 2 11.26 17.52 13.66
C PRO A 2 9.74 17.57 13.53
N CYS A 3 9.21 17.65 12.33
CA CYS A 3 7.76 17.82 12.11
C CYS A 3 6.89 16.59 12.42
N CYS A 4 7.47 15.40 12.59
CA CYS A 4 6.72 14.19 12.92
C CYS A 4 6.68 13.86 14.42
N LEU A 5 7.30 14.68 15.27
CA LEU A 5 7.48 14.40 16.70
C LEU A 5 6.18 14.39 17.52
N CYS A 6 5.13 15.06 17.02
CA CYS A 6 3.84 15.15 17.73
C CYS A 6 2.95 13.91 17.57
N PHE A 7 3.29 13.00 16.64
CA PHE A 7 2.50 11.82 16.37
C PHE A 7 3.20 10.57 16.90
N SER A 8 2.44 9.71 17.58
CA SER A 8 2.96 8.45 18.08
C SER A 8 3.46 7.56 16.96
N ASP A 9 4.61 6.96 17.14
CA ASP A 9 5.20 5.92 16.29
C ASP A 9 4.74 4.52 16.69
N ALA A 10 4.09 4.40 17.87
CA ALA A 10 3.57 3.13 18.30
C ALA A 10 2.61 2.55 17.25
N PRO A 11 2.71 1.26 16.94
CA PRO A 11 1.68 0.58 16.18
C PRO A 11 0.35 0.76 16.90
N LEU A 12 -0.74 0.85 16.13
CA LEU A 12 -2.07 0.96 16.73
C LEU A 12 -2.32 -0.29 17.57
N ASN A 13 -2.56 -0.08 18.87
CA ASN A 13 -2.80 -1.18 19.78
C ASN A 13 -4.14 -1.83 19.45
N GLU A 14 -4.22 -3.16 19.34
CA GLU A 14 -5.46 -3.88 19.01
C GLU A 14 -6.61 -3.50 19.98
N ASN A 15 -6.29 -3.21 21.22
CA ASN A 15 -7.25 -2.82 22.25
C ASN A 15 -7.81 -1.39 22.09
N GLU A 16 -7.14 -0.53 21.33
CA GLU A 16 -7.55 0.85 21.06
C GLU A 16 -8.36 0.98 19.79
N LEU A 17 -8.31 -0.03 18.94
CA LEU A 17 -8.98 -0.07 17.66
C LEU A 17 -10.39 -0.65 17.83
N LYS A 18 -11.41 0.16 17.64
CA LYS A 18 -12.81 -0.29 17.62
C LYS A 18 -13.33 -0.35 16.20
N GLY A 19 -13.91 -1.51 15.82
CA GLY A 19 -14.58 -1.71 14.53
C GLY A 19 -13.74 -2.44 13.48
N GLN A 20 -14.34 -2.66 12.30
CA GLN A 20 -13.77 -3.47 11.21
C GLN A 20 -12.41 -2.95 10.68
N ARG A 21 -12.17 -1.64 10.74
CA ARG A 21 -10.87 -1.06 10.38
C ARG A 21 -9.76 -1.43 11.34
N ALA A 22 -10.10 -1.63 12.61
CA ALA A 22 -9.19 -2.05 13.64
C ALA A 22 -8.63 -3.44 13.39
N GLU A 23 -9.52 -4.36 13.05
CA GLU A 23 -9.19 -5.74 12.73
C GLU A 23 -8.28 -5.84 11.49
N ALA A 24 -8.56 -5.02 10.47
CA ALA A 24 -7.75 -4.98 9.24
C ALA A 24 -6.33 -4.44 9.46
N ILE A 25 -6.11 -3.53 10.40
CA ILE A 25 -4.80 -2.90 10.65
C ILE A 25 -4.05 -3.60 11.79
N GLY A 26 -4.75 -4.07 12.81
CA GLY A 26 -4.18 -4.74 13.99
C GLY A 26 -3.37 -5.98 13.62
N ARG A 27 -3.77 -6.70 12.60
CA ARG A 27 -3.05 -7.90 12.13
C ARG A 27 -1.61 -7.65 11.67
N TYR A 28 -1.25 -6.41 11.30
CA TYR A 28 0.11 -6.08 10.88
C TYR A 28 1.06 -5.78 12.03
N VAL A 29 0.55 -5.61 13.24
CA VAL A 29 1.35 -5.30 14.44
C VAL A 29 2.21 -6.49 14.86
N SER A 30 1.73 -7.71 14.63
CA SER A 30 2.44 -8.96 14.95
C SER A 30 3.42 -9.41 13.87
N ASN A 31 3.49 -8.71 12.73
CA ASN A 31 4.39 -9.07 11.64
C ASN A 31 5.84 -8.78 12.03
N VAL A 32 6.76 -9.65 11.57
CA VAL A 32 8.18 -9.60 11.94
C VAL A 32 9.03 -8.91 10.86
N ASN A 33 8.58 -8.99 9.60
CA ASN A 33 9.34 -8.44 8.47
C ASN A 33 9.04 -6.96 8.29
N THR A 34 10.01 -6.22 7.78
CA THR A 34 9.87 -4.78 7.45
C THR A 34 10.08 -4.57 5.96
N PHE A 35 9.61 -3.43 5.44
CA PHE A 35 9.92 -3.01 4.09
C PHE A 35 11.42 -2.79 3.90
N GLN A 36 11.95 -3.15 2.74
CA GLN A 36 13.37 -2.93 2.39
C GLN A 36 13.72 -1.43 2.33
N THR A 37 12.78 -0.62 1.87
CA THR A 37 12.96 0.83 1.78
C THR A 37 11.94 1.52 2.67
N LYS A 38 12.40 2.39 3.56
CA LYS A 38 11.49 3.22 4.38
C LYS A 38 10.86 4.30 3.50
N MET A 39 9.64 4.70 3.84
CA MET A 39 8.93 5.76 3.09
C MET A 39 9.72 7.08 3.07
N VAL A 40 10.46 7.38 4.14
CA VAL A 40 11.29 8.59 4.26
C VAL A 40 12.47 8.57 3.30
N ASP A 41 13.00 7.40 3.00
CA ASP A 41 14.19 7.23 2.16
C ASP A 41 13.85 7.19 0.66
N VAL A 42 12.57 6.96 0.33
CA VAL A 42 12.08 6.90 -1.05
C VAL A 42 12.47 8.12 -1.88
N PRO A 43 12.28 9.37 -1.42
CA PRO A 43 12.66 10.57 -2.19
C PRO A 43 14.17 10.76 -2.34
N CYS A 44 14.96 10.11 -1.49
CA CYS A 44 16.42 10.23 -1.49
C CYS A 44 17.11 9.20 -2.39
N SER A 45 16.37 8.20 -2.88
CA SER A 45 16.91 7.15 -3.72
C SER A 45 16.62 7.41 -5.19
N CYS A 46 17.66 7.47 -6.02
CA CYS A 46 17.53 7.62 -7.48
C CYS A 46 16.69 6.51 -8.14
N ALA A 47 16.64 5.32 -7.52
CA ALA A 47 15.87 4.19 -8.06
C ALA A 47 14.36 4.34 -7.83
N THR A 48 13.94 4.96 -6.72
CA THR A 48 12.54 5.09 -6.34
C THR A 48 11.96 6.48 -6.63
N LEU A 49 12.81 7.50 -6.73
CA LEU A 49 12.40 8.88 -6.98
C LEU A 49 11.51 9.06 -8.23
N PRO A 50 11.82 8.48 -9.40
CA PRO A 50 10.95 8.64 -10.58
C PRO A 50 9.54 8.10 -10.35
N CYS A 51 9.43 6.92 -9.73
CA CYS A 51 8.14 6.32 -9.37
C CYS A 51 7.38 7.20 -8.36
N CYS A 52 8.09 7.75 -7.37
CA CYS A 52 7.52 8.65 -6.38
C CYS A 52 6.92 9.91 -7.04
N LEU A 53 7.68 10.58 -7.90
CA LEU A 53 7.26 11.81 -8.58
C LEU A 53 6.08 11.58 -9.53
N ILE A 54 6.11 10.50 -10.33
CA ILE A 54 5.02 10.14 -11.23
C ILE A 54 3.74 9.84 -10.44
N SER A 55 3.86 9.10 -9.33
CA SER A 55 2.72 8.74 -8.50
C SER A 55 2.19 9.88 -7.64
N ALA A 56 3.04 10.87 -7.33
CA ALA A 56 2.66 12.08 -6.60
C ALA A 56 1.96 13.11 -7.50
N TRP A 57 2.01 12.96 -8.83
CA TRP A 57 1.39 13.92 -9.73
C TRP A 57 -0.10 13.63 -9.89
N PRO A 58 -1.02 14.55 -9.49
CA PRO A 58 -2.46 14.28 -9.39
C PRO A 58 -3.09 13.71 -10.67
N TYR A 59 -2.71 14.23 -11.82
CA TYR A 59 -3.29 13.83 -13.12
C TYR A 59 -2.77 12.48 -13.64
N ILE A 60 -1.58 12.07 -13.23
CA ILE A 60 -0.95 10.81 -13.68
C ILE A 60 -1.15 9.72 -12.62
N SER A 61 -1.33 10.09 -11.37
CA SER A 61 -1.49 9.19 -10.24
C SER A 61 -2.51 8.06 -10.47
N PRO A 62 -3.72 8.29 -11.03
CA PRO A 62 -4.66 7.21 -11.30
C PRO A 62 -4.07 6.13 -12.22
N CYS A 63 -3.36 6.53 -13.27
CA CYS A 63 -2.70 5.58 -14.17
C CYS A 63 -1.58 4.82 -13.47
N ALA A 64 -0.81 5.50 -12.61
CA ALA A 64 0.23 4.88 -11.80
C ALA A 64 -0.36 3.84 -10.83
N GLN A 65 -1.50 4.14 -10.19
CA GLN A 65 -2.19 3.20 -9.30
C GLN A 65 -2.74 1.99 -10.04
N VAL A 66 -3.30 2.16 -11.24
CA VAL A 66 -3.76 1.06 -12.10
C VAL A 66 -2.58 0.15 -12.47
N HIS A 67 -1.46 0.74 -12.91
CA HIS A 67 -0.25 -0.01 -13.24
C HIS A 67 0.28 -0.77 -12.01
N MET A 68 0.35 -0.09 -10.86
CA MET A 68 0.82 -0.70 -9.62
C MET A 68 -0.08 -1.85 -9.16
N ARG A 69 -1.41 -1.70 -9.23
CA ARG A 69 -2.36 -2.78 -8.90
C ARG A 69 -2.13 -4.00 -9.78
N HIS A 70 -2.01 -3.80 -11.08
CA HIS A 70 -1.76 -4.90 -12.01
C HIS A 70 -0.45 -5.62 -11.70
N ARG A 71 0.62 -4.87 -11.40
CA ARG A 71 1.91 -5.44 -11.03
C ARG A 71 1.84 -6.22 -9.72
N VAL A 72 1.20 -5.66 -8.69
CA VAL A 72 1.00 -6.32 -7.39
C VAL A 72 0.20 -7.61 -7.54
N LEU A 73 -0.91 -7.60 -8.28
CA LEU A 73 -1.72 -8.79 -8.51
C LEU A 73 -0.95 -9.89 -9.25
N ASN A 74 -0.22 -9.53 -10.30
CA ASN A 74 0.63 -10.48 -11.02
C ASN A 74 1.78 -11.00 -10.17
N HIS A 75 2.35 -10.19 -9.28
CA HIS A 75 3.40 -10.59 -8.37
C HIS A 75 2.87 -11.58 -7.31
N VAL A 76 1.65 -11.37 -6.82
CA VAL A 76 1.01 -12.27 -5.84
C VAL A 76 0.56 -13.57 -6.48
N SER A 77 -0.01 -13.50 -7.69
CA SER A 77 -0.55 -14.64 -8.45
C SER A 77 -0.10 -14.53 -9.91
N PRO A 78 1.07 -15.10 -10.25
CA PRO A 78 1.63 -14.98 -11.58
C PRO A 78 0.67 -15.45 -12.69
N GLY A 79 0.54 -14.66 -13.74
CA GLY A 79 -0.34 -14.96 -14.88
C GLY A 79 -1.85 -14.74 -14.63
N SER A 80 -2.26 -14.32 -13.44
CA SER A 80 -3.67 -14.08 -13.13
C SER A 80 -4.20 -12.77 -13.71
N GLY A 81 -3.32 -11.78 -13.91
CA GLY A 81 -3.67 -10.46 -14.41
C GLY A 81 -4.74 -9.79 -13.53
N TRP A 82 -5.87 -9.42 -14.15
CA TRP A 82 -6.98 -8.75 -13.47
C TRP A 82 -8.03 -9.69 -12.86
N LYS A 83 -7.83 -11.02 -12.93
CA LYS A 83 -8.82 -12.01 -12.46
C LYS A 83 -9.07 -11.93 -10.95
N HIS A 84 -8.06 -11.53 -10.18
CA HIS A 84 -8.16 -11.39 -8.72
C HIS A 84 -8.38 -9.94 -8.27
N TYR A 85 -8.75 -9.04 -9.20
CA TYR A 85 -9.09 -7.68 -8.82
C TYR A 85 -10.41 -7.66 -8.06
N GLN A 86 -10.37 -6.96 -6.92
CA GLN A 86 -11.53 -6.54 -6.14
C GLN A 86 -11.37 -5.06 -5.81
N CYS A 87 -12.48 -4.33 -5.66
CA CYS A 87 -12.42 -2.93 -5.29
C CYS A 87 -11.74 -2.79 -3.91
N CYS A 88 -10.72 -1.93 -3.81
CA CYS A 88 -9.84 -1.80 -2.65
C CYS A 88 -9.28 -3.14 -2.12
N GLN A 89 -9.28 -4.20 -2.93
CA GLN A 89 -8.87 -5.57 -2.57
C GLN A 89 -9.52 -6.07 -1.26
N GLY A 90 -10.74 -5.64 -0.97
CA GLY A 90 -11.49 -6.02 0.23
C GLY A 90 -11.05 -5.33 1.52
N TYR A 91 -10.04 -4.45 1.49
CA TYR A 91 -9.49 -3.81 2.71
C TYR A 91 -10.31 -2.62 3.23
N CYS A 92 -11.26 -2.11 2.46
CA CYS A 92 -12.02 -0.91 2.81
C CYS A 92 -13.53 -1.21 2.86
N PRO A 93 -14.04 -1.76 3.97
CA PRO A 93 -15.47 -1.82 4.18
C PRO A 93 -16.00 -0.40 4.42
N VAL A 94 -16.98 0.02 3.63
CA VAL A 94 -17.64 1.32 3.80
C VAL A 94 -19.01 1.08 4.39
N CYS A 95 -19.13 1.23 5.70
CA CYS A 95 -20.39 1.06 6.43
C CYS A 95 -21.05 -0.30 6.17
N CYS A 96 -22.25 -0.31 5.54
CA CYS A 96 -23.01 -1.51 5.20
C CYS A 96 -22.67 -2.08 3.81
N PHE A 97 -21.83 -1.40 3.05
CA PHE A 97 -21.49 -1.76 1.68
C PHE A 97 -20.05 -2.27 1.62
N LYS A 98 -19.88 -3.47 1.07
CA LYS A 98 -18.55 -4.02 0.76
C LYS A 98 -18.34 -3.91 -0.75
N PRO A 99 -17.52 -2.95 -1.20
CA PRO A 99 -17.24 -2.77 -2.63
C PRO A 99 -16.67 -4.03 -3.30
N SER A 100 -16.04 -4.92 -2.51
CA SER A 100 -15.50 -6.19 -2.97
C SER A 100 -16.56 -7.17 -3.47
N ASP A 101 -17.81 -7.05 -3.02
CA ASP A 101 -18.89 -7.99 -3.34
C ASP A 101 -19.57 -7.66 -4.68
N THR A 102 -19.23 -6.53 -5.30
CA THR A 102 -19.74 -6.15 -6.61
C THR A 102 -19.07 -6.96 -7.73
N PRO A 103 -19.84 -7.56 -8.67
CA PRO A 103 -19.26 -8.26 -9.81
C PRO A 103 -18.48 -7.28 -10.70
N HIS A 104 -17.21 -7.58 -10.94
CA HIS A 104 -16.33 -6.71 -11.72
C HIS A 104 -16.24 -7.17 -13.18
N THR A 105 -17.19 -6.73 -14.00
CA THR A 105 -17.18 -6.99 -15.45
C THR A 105 -16.01 -6.28 -16.14
N PHE A 106 -15.62 -5.10 -15.64
CA PHE A 106 -14.54 -4.29 -16.21
C PHE A 106 -13.51 -3.89 -15.12
N PRO A 107 -12.61 -4.80 -14.71
CA PRO A 107 -11.72 -4.57 -13.56
C PRO A 107 -10.77 -3.38 -13.75
N ARG A 108 -10.30 -3.12 -14.97
CA ARG A 108 -9.42 -1.96 -15.24
C ARG A 108 -10.13 -0.64 -15.07
N THR A 109 -11.37 -0.55 -15.56
CA THR A 109 -12.20 0.66 -15.43
C THR A 109 -12.57 0.90 -13.98
N CYS A 110 -12.96 -0.16 -13.26
CA CYS A 110 -13.27 -0.06 -11.82
C CYS A 110 -12.03 0.40 -11.03
N MET A 111 -10.84 -0.15 -11.33
CA MET A 111 -9.60 0.28 -10.69
C MET A 111 -9.24 1.73 -11.02
N TYR A 112 -9.48 2.17 -12.25
CA TYR A 112 -9.24 3.56 -12.63
C TYR A 112 -10.18 4.51 -11.88
N LEU A 113 -11.46 4.18 -11.79
CA LEU A 113 -12.43 4.94 -10.99
C LEU A 113 -12.07 4.94 -9.49
N GLU A 114 -11.66 3.79 -8.93
CA GLU A 114 -11.14 3.70 -7.56
C GLU A 114 -9.98 4.68 -7.35
N ALA A 115 -9.02 4.68 -8.28
CA ALA A 115 -7.84 5.54 -8.19
C ALA A 115 -8.15 7.04 -8.39
N CYS A 116 -9.16 7.38 -9.18
CA CYS A 116 -9.61 8.77 -9.36
C CYS A 116 -10.39 9.29 -8.15
N CYS A 117 -11.32 8.47 -7.63
CA CYS A 117 -12.20 8.90 -6.54
C CYS A 117 -11.54 8.81 -5.17
N CYS A 118 -10.70 7.79 -4.95
CA CYS A 118 -10.10 7.46 -3.67
C CYS A 118 -8.62 7.04 -3.80
N PRO A 119 -7.74 7.91 -4.32
CA PRO A 119 -6.34 7.55 -4.63
C PRO A 119 -5.57 7.03 -3.41
N GLY A 120 -5.83 7.58 -2.23
CA GLY A 120 -5.22 7.12 -0.98
C GLY A 120 -5.63 5.69 -0.60
N LEU A 121 -6.89 5.30 -0.83
CA LEU A 121 -7.36 3.94 -0.59
C LEU A 121 -6.79 2.97 -1.63
N ALA A 122 -6.69 3.39 -2.89
CA ALA A 122 -6.09 2.60 -3.96
C ALA A 122 -4.62 2.27 -3.67
N ALA A 123 -3.82 3.27 -3.25
CA ALA A 123 -2.43 3.08 -2.86
C ALA A 123 -2.29 2.21 -1.60
N SER A 124 -3.14 2.45 -0.59
CA SER A 124 -3.15 1.65 0.65
C SER A 124 -3.48 0.19 0.37
N ALA A 125 -4.46 -0.10 -0.49
CA ALA A 125 -4.82 -1.46 -0.85
C ALA A 125 -3.67 -2.17 -1.59
N ASN A 126 -2.97 -1.50 -2.50
CA ASN A 126 -1.77 -2.04 -3.15
C ASN A 126 -0.69 -2.43 -2.12
N ARG A 127 -0.48 -1.57 -1.12
CA ARG A 127 0.47 -1.80 -0.04
C ARG A 127 0.06 -2.97 0.85
N PHE A 128 -1.22 -3.03 1.26
CA PHE A 128 -1.72 -4.10 2.12
C PHE A 128 -1.61 -5.48 1.49
N VAL A 129 -1.85 -5.61 0.19
CA VAL A 129 -1.66 -6.88 -0.54
C VAL A 129 -0.22 -7.41 -0.40
N ILE A 130 0.78 -6.53 -0.50
CA ILE A 130 2.19 -6.90 -0.35
C ILE A 130 2.53 -7.17 1.12
N MET A 131 1.98 -6.39 2.04
CA MET A 131 2.15 -6.61 3.48
C MET A 131 1.60 -7.97 3.91
N ASP A 132 0.41 -8.35 3.43
CA ASP A 132 -0.19 -9.67 3.70
C ASP A 132 0.65 -10.80 3.13
N LYS A 133 1.12 -10.65 1.88
CA LYS A 133 1.91 -11.70 1.24
C LYS A 133 3.23 -11.99 1.96
N TYR A 134 3.89 -10.98 2.49
CA TYR A 134 5.23 -11.09 3.05
C TYR A 134 5.31 -10.91 4.57
N GLY A 135 4.16 -10.75 5.23
CA GLY A 135 4.11 -10.50 6.67
C GLY A 135 4.91 -9.24 7.04
N LEU A 136 4.67 -8.13 6.31
CA LEU A 136 5.38 -6.87 6.54
C LEU A 136 4.68 -6.03 7.60
N MET A 137 5.48 -5.46 8.49
CA MET A 137 5.06 -4.45 9.45
C MET A 137 5.38 -3.05 8.88
N PRO A 138 4.48 -2.06 9.02
CA PRO A 138 4.79 -0.68 8.66
C PRO A 138 5.87 -0.11 9.59
N ASP A 139 6.79 0.66 9.01
CA ASP A 139 7.81 1.39 9.79
C ASP A 139 7.11 2.42 10.72
N PRO A 140 7.61 2.64 11.94
CA PRO A 140 7.07 3.67 12.84
C PRO A 140 7.00 5.07 12.22
N CYS A 141 7.98 5.43 11.39
CA CYS A 141 7.97 6.72 10.70
C CYS A 141 6.86 6.79 9.64
N ASP A 142 6.58 5.70 8.94
CA ASP A 142 5.47 5.59 7.97
C ASP A 142 4.14 5.86 8.67
N ASN A 143 3.92 5.27 9.84
CA ASN A 143 2.71 5.50 10.63
C ASN A 143 2.54 6.96 11.03
N ARG A 144 3.61 7.63 11.44
CA ARG A 144 3.58 9.06 11.77
C ARG A 144 3.20 9.94 10.58
N ILE A 145 3.77 9.67 9.41
CA ILE A 145 3.48 10.41 8.19
C ILE A 145 2.02 10.25 7.79
N ILE A 146 1.50 9.01 7.80
CA ILE A 146 0.11 8.72 7.45
C ILE A 146 -0.86 9.37 8.46
N ARG A 147 -0.56 9.32 9.76
CA ARG A 147 -1.40 9.97 10.80
C ARG A 147 -1.40 11.48 10.63
N MET A 148 -0.24 12.09 10.38
CA MET A 148 -0.13 13.52 10.12
C MET A 148 -0.95 13.92 8.88
N ASN A 149 -0.85 13.17 7.80
CA ASN A 149 -1.65 13.39 6.59
C ASN A 149 -3.15 13.34 6.89
N ASN A 150 -3.62 12.32 7.60
CA ASN A 150 -5.03 12.18 7.97
C ASN A 150 -5.51 13.31 8.89
N CYS A 151 -4.65 13.75 9.82
CA CYS A 151 -4.95 14.88 10.71
C CYS A 151 -5.11 16.18 9.93
N LEU A 152 -4.22 16.46 8.96
CA LEU A 152 -4.32 17.65 8.12
C LEU A 152 -5.53 17.61 7.20
N LEU A 153 -5.89 16.47 6.64
CA LEU A 153 -7.12 16.33 5.84
C LEU A 153 -8.37 16.58 6.68
N LEU A 154 -8.40 16.12 7.93
CA LEU A 154 -9.50 16.41 8.84
C LEU A 154 -9.54 17.89 9.22
N ALA A 155 -8.40 18.50 9.55
CA ALA A 155 -8.31 19.92 9.87
C ALA A 155 -8.75 20.79 8.69
N ARG A 156 -8.35 20.44 7.46
CA ARG A 156 -8.83 21.06 6.22
C ARG A 156 -10.36 21.03 6.16
N CYS A 157 -10.97 19.87 6.30
CA CYS A 157 -12.41 19.70 6.24
C CYS A 157 -13.15 20.59 7.29
N ILE A 158 -12.60 20.65 8.50
CA ILE A 158 -13.16 21.51 9.58
C ILE A 158 -13.03 22.99 9.21
N CYS A 159 -11.87 23.42 8.70
CA CYS A 159 -11.63 24.81 8.32
C CYS A 159 -12.50 25.23 7.12
N ASP A 160 -12.70 24.35 6.14
CA ASP A 160 -13.58 24.60 5.00
C ASP A 160 -15.04 24.84 5.44
N ILE A 161 -15.52 23.99 6.36
CA ILE A 161 -16.86 24.17 6.94
C ILE A 161 -16.95 25.47 7.74
N ALA A 162 -15.94 25.77 8.56
CA ALA A 162 -15.91 27.02 9.35
C ALA A 162 -15.86 28.29 8.46
N ALA A 163 -15.14 28.23 7.33
CA ALA A 163 -15.03 29.32 6.35
C ALA A 163 -16.35 29.63 5.62
N ILE A 164 -17.34 28.74 5.67
CA ILE A 164 -18.70 29.01 5.19
C ILE A 164 -19.39 30.03 6.11
N PHE A 165 -19.15 29.92 7.42
CA PHE A 165 -19.79 30.78 8.44
C PHE A 165 -19.00 32.04 8.72
N ASP A 166 -17.67 32.01 8.66
CA ASP A 166 -16.78 33.16 8.90
C ASP A 166 -15.80 33.36 7.74
N LYS A 167 -16.02 34.48 7.02
CA LYS A 167 -15.20 34.88 5.87
C LYS A 167 -13.73 35.14 6.23
N ASN A 168 -13.43 35.50 7.49
CA ASN A 168 -12.06 35.74 7.93
C ASN A 168 -11.20 34.43 7.95
N LEU A 169 -11.85 33.28 8.10
CA LEU A 169 -11.18 31.96 8.07
C LEU A 169 -10.85 31.49 6.65
N ARG A 170 -11.38 32.12 5.61
CA ARG A 170 -11.18 31.68 4.22
C ARG A 170 -9.72 31.65 3.81
N HIS A 171 -8.94 32.64 4.24
CA HIS A 171 -7.51 32.67 3.91
C HIS A 171 -6.74 31.53 4.61
N ALA A 172 -7.06 31.28 5.88
CA ALA A 172 -6.48 30.16 6.62
C ALA A 172 -6.87 28.80 6.00
N ALA A 173 -8.12 28.63 5.58
CA ALA A 173 -8.59 27.44 4.86
C ALA A 173 -7.80 27.22 3.57
N GLN A 174 -7.57 28.24 2.76
CA GLN A 174 -6.80 28.15 1.51
C GLN A 174 -5.33 27.72 1.75
N ILE A 175 -4.69 28.23 2.80
CA ILE A 175 -3.33 27.82 3.17
C ILE A 175 -3.31 26.35 3.57
N LEU A 176 -4.28 25.94 4.39
CA LEU A 176 -4.40 24.57 4.85
C LEU A 176 -4.71 23.60 3.71
N ASP A 177 -5.51 24.02 2.73
CA ASP A 177 -5.78 23.30 1.49
C ASP A 177 -4.47 22.99 0.75
N CYS A 178 -3.69 24.03 0.47
CA CYS A 178 -2.43 23.87 -0.24
C CYS A 178 -1.47 22.92 0.50
N LEU A 179 -1.32 23.10 1.82
CA LEU A 179 -0.45 22.25 2.63
C LEU A 179 -0.92 20.80 2.67
N SER A 180 -2.22 20.59 2.84
CA SER A 180 -2.78 19.23 2.89
C SER A 180 -2.68 18.52 1.55
N GLU A 181 -2.86 19.22 0.43
CA GLU A 181 -2.67 18.64 -0.90
C GLU A 181 -1.23 18.24 -1.18
N VAL A 182 -0.27 19.14 -0.91
CA VAL A 182 1.15 18.81 -1.08
C VAL A 182 1.54 17.61 -0.24
N LEU A 183 1.11 17.56 1.02
CA LEU A 183 1.42 16.43 1.89
C LEU A 183 0.74 15.15 1.42
N PHE A 184 -0.52 15.22 1.02
CA PHE A 184 -1.29 14.06 0.55
C PHE A 184 -0.64 13.43 -0.68
N TRP A 185 -0.37 14.22 -1.71
CA TRP A 185 0.23 13.72 -2.95
C TRP A 185 1.66 13.22 -2.75
N SER A 186 2.45 13.89 -1.93
CA SER A 186 3.79 13.45 -1.56
C SER A 186 3.76 12.10 -0.82
N THR A 187 2.87 11.97 0.16
CA THR A 187 2.70 10.71 0.91
C THR A 187 2.26 9.58 0.00
N LEU A 188 1.29 9.85 -0.90
CA LEU A 188 0.80 8.87 -1.88
C LEU A 188 1.92 8.41 -2.80
N GLY A 189 2.73 9.33 -3.30
CA GLY A 189 3.89 9.03 -4.14
C GLY A 189 4.90 8.14 -3.43
N CYS A 190 5.25 8.50 -2.18
CA CYS A 190 6.17 7.71 -1.36
C CYS A 190 5.64 6.31 -1.05
N MET A 191 4.35 6.17 -0.69
CA MET A 191 3.72 4.87 -0.45
C MET A 191 3.76 3.98 -1.69
N THR A 192 3.44 4.54 -2.86
CA THR A 192 3.45 3.80 -4.13
C THR A 192 4.85 3.36 -4.51
N ALA A 193 5.83 4.25 -4.39
CA ALA A 193 7.22 3.94 -4.71
C ALA A 193 7.86 2.97 -3.71
N GLN A 194 7.49 3.02 -2.43
CA GLN A 194 7.90 2.02 -1.43
C GLN A 194 7.38 0.62 -1.80
N THR A 195 6.09 0.53 -2.16
CA THR A 195 5.48 -0.73 -2.60
C THR A 195 6.12 -1.24 -3.88
N TYR A 196 6.44 -0.35 -4.83
CA TYR A 196 7.14 -0.68 -6.07
C TYR A 196 8.53 -1.25 -5.79
N ALA A 197 9.31 -0.61 -4.92
CA ALA A 197 10.64 -1.05 -4.55
C ALA A 197 10.63 -2.43 -3.88
N GLU A 198 9.65 -2.68 -3.00
CA GLU A 198 9.50 -3.98 -2.34
C GLU A 198 9.19 -5.09 -3.35
N VAL A 199 8.23 -4.86 -4.27
CA VAL A 199 7.90 -5.82 -5.34
C VAL A 199 9.14 -6.11 -6.20
N GLN A 200 9.87 -5.07 -6.61
CA GLN A 200 11.08 -5.21 -7.41
C GLN A 200 12.17 -6.02 -6.69
N PHE A 201 12.40 -5.74 -5.42
CA PHE A 201 13.34 -6.48 -4.60
C PHE A 201 12.99 -7.98 -4.53
N ARG A 202 11.71 -8.32 -4.31
CA ARG A 202 11.24 -9.71 -4.25
C ARG A 202 11.34 -10.42 -5.59
N GLU A 203 11.06 -9.73 -6.70
CA GLU A 203 11.23 -10.28 -8.05
C GLU A 203 12.70 -10.60 -8.34
N GLN A 204 13.61 -9.69 -7.97
CA GLN A 204 15.06 -9.90 -8.14
C GLN A 204 15.58 -11.05 -7.28
N ALA A 205 15.15 -11.13 -6.01
CA ALA A 205 15.53 -12.22 -5.12
C ALA A 205 15.06 -13.59 -5.63
N ALA A 206 13.81 -13.67 -6.13
CA ALA A 206 13.29 -14.88 -6.74
C ALA A 206 14.08 -15.29 -8.00
N SER A 207 14.45 -14.33 -8.84
CA SER A 207 15.27 -14.57 -10.03
C SER A 207 16.69 -15.06 -9.69
N ALA A 208 17.29 -14.51 -8.63
CA ALA A 208 18.63 -14.90 -8.19
C ALA A 208 18.67 -16.34 -7.67
N VAL A 209 17.61 -16.81 -7.01
CA VAL A 209 17.50 -18.21 -6.54
C VAL A 209 17.42 -19.18 -7.72
N VAL A 210 16.73 -18.80 -8.80
CA VAL A 210 16.62 -19.63 -10.02
C VAL A 210 17.96 -19.69 -10.78
N TYR A 211 18.83 -18.69 -10.62
CA TYR A 211 20.09 -18.57 -11.34
C TYR A 211 21.31 -19.07 -10.56
N GLN A 212 21.15 -19.80 -9.46
CA GLN A 212 22.31 -20.48 -8.84
C GLN A 212 22.73 -21.60 -9.80
N PRO A 213 23.90 -21.50 -10.46
CA PRO A 213 24.43 -22.63 -11.21
C PRO A 213 24.65 -23.77 -10.21
N MET A 214 24.14 -24.95 -10.54
CA MET A 214 24.47 -26.14 -9.76
C MET A 214 26.00 -26.22 -9.66
N PRO A 215 26.57 -26.52 -8.47
CA PRO A 215 28.00 -26.74 -8.35
C PRO A 215 28.42 -27.85 -9.32
N ALA A 216 29.46 -27.58 -10.09
CA ALA A 216 29.94 -28.44 -11.18
C ALA A 216 30.48 -29.79 -10.69
N ASP A 217 30.51 -30.03 -9.38
CA ASP A 217 30.97 -31.27 -8.73
C ASP A 217 29.87 -31.82 -7.80
N SER A 218 28.80 -32.33 -8.35
CA SER A 218 27.96 -33.30 -7.67
C SER A 218 27.99 -34.59 -8.50
N ASP A 219 28.77 -35.51 -8.01
CA ASP A 219 28.75 -36.94 -8.36
C ASP A 219 27.30 -37.39 -8.57
N TYR A 220 27.01 -37.92 -9.74
CA TYR A 220 25.67 -38.33 -10.18
C TYR A 220 25.24 -39.59 -9.45
N GLY A 221 25.00 -39.48 -8.15
CA GLY A 221 24.48 -40.54 -7.29
C GLY A 221 23.01 -40.26 -6.96
N SER A 222 22.12 -40.93 -7.67
CA SER A 222 20.71 -41.24 -7.34
C SER A 222 19.96 -40.20 -6.52
N TYR A 223 19.35 -39.20 -7.21
CA TYR A 223 18.33 -38.34 -6.63
C TYR A 223 17.00 -39.10 -6.59
N GLU A 224 16.63 -39.60 -5.42
CA GLU A 224 15.26 -40.03 -5.15
C GLU A 224 14.37 -38.77 -5.02
N ALA A 225 13.42 -38.62 -5.92
CA ALA A 225 12.49 -37.50 -5.93
C ALA A 225 11.69 -37.42 -4.61
N PRO A 226 11.50 -36.22 -4.00
CA PRO A 226 10.68 -36.10 -2.80
C PRO A 226 9.25 -36.55 -3.10
N LYS A 227 8.77 -37.51 -2.32
CA LYS A 227 7.39 -38.02 -2.39
C LYS A 227 6.40 -36.87 -2.13
N ALA A 228 5.50 -36.65 -3.07
CA ALA A 228 4.43 -35.68 -2.90
C ALA A 228 3.63 -35.96 -1.62
N PRO A 229 3.26 -34.92 -0.84
CA PRO A 229 2.42 -35.11 0.33
C PRO A 229 1.07 -35.67 -0.08
N SER A 230 0.68 -36.80 0.54
CA SER A 230 -0.62 -37.46 0.37
C SER A 230 -1.74 -36.51 0.80
N ALA A 231 -2.76 -36.38 -0.06
CA ALA A 231 -3.98 -35.63 0.24
C ALA A 231 -4.65 -36.16 1.53
N PRO A 232 -5.20 -35.28 2.40
CA PRO A 232 -5.97 -35.72 3.55
C PRO A 232 -7.23 -36.44 3.08
N ALA A 233 -7.49 -37.60 3.70
CA ALA A 233 -8.71 -38.39 3.49
C ALA A 233 -9.91 -37.55 3.91
N ALA A 234 -10.95 -37.55 3.07
CA ALA A 234 -12.24 -36.98 3.38
C ALA A 234 -12.94 -37.87 4.43
N GLU A 235 -13.29 -37.28 5.58
CA GLU A 235 -14.36 -37.69 6.47
C GLU A 235 -15.43 -36.61 6.53
#